data_ddb0e87dfc48b1ffe7b0ba9725dd5e06
#
_entry.id   ddb0e87dfc48b1ffe7b0ba9725dd5e06
#
_cell.length_a   1.000
_cell.length_b   1.000
_cell.length_c   1.000
_cell.angle_alpha   90.00
_cell.angle_beta   90.00
_cell.angle_gamma   90.00
#
_symmetry.space_group_name_H-M   'P 1'
#
loop_
_entity.id
_entity.type
_entity.pdbx_description
1 polymer ?
#
loop_
_entity_poly.entity_id
_entity_poly.type
_entity_poly.pdbx_seq_one_letter_code
_entity_poly.pdbx_strand_id
1 'polypeptide(L)'
;MALIVQKYGGTSVGTLDRIRNVAARLKRTRDAGNQVVAVVSAMSGITDGLIKMARELTENPSERELDVLLATGEQQSIALVAMALQEMGMDAVSITGRQAGIFTTGSHTRGRILNMDPSLMRGFLDDGKTLVVAGFQGITPNGMIHTLGRGGSDLTAIAVAAALKADVCQILTDVDGVYTCDPRVVPNARKLPEISYDEMLEMASSGSKVMQSRSVEFAKKFGVIFEVRSSLNDNPGTLVLEEHPNMENVVIRGISIERSQARVTITGIPDEPGMSGRILGAIGEAEINLDMIVSNIAPAGLARHSFTMHSSDLGKAQAALKPVIAELGPNAKVETEGGIAKLSAVGIGMRSHSGVAATMFKALGAAGINIGMISTSEIKIAVTVDETLIEEAARAVHDAFGLDRSPQSGIGWVAQDG
;
A
#
# COMPACT_ATOMS: atom_id res chain seq x y z
N MET A 1 24.37 -13.59 14.82
CA MET A 1 22.98 -13.72 15.29
C MET A 1 22.24 -12.51 14.76
N ALA A 2 21.30 -12.72 13.82
CA ALA A 2 20.54 -11.63 13.23
C ALA A 2 19.25 -11.38 14.05
N LEU A 3 18.77 -10.14 14.06
CA LEU A 3 17.47 -9.77 14.60
C LEU A 3 16.47 -9.69 13.44
N ILE A 4 15.45 -10.52 13.47
CA ILE A 4 14.43 -10.62 12.42
C ILE A 4 13.07 -10.22 12.99
N VAL A 5 12.44 -9.24 12.35
CA VAL A 5 11.03 -8.88 12.65
C VAL A 5 10.15 -9.60 11.62
N GLN A 6 9.19 -10.39 12.08
CA GLN A 6 8.26 -11.13 11.21
C GLN A 6 6.83 -10.67 11.45
N LYS A 7 6.20 -10.07 10.43
CA LYS A 7 4.78 -9.68 10.51
C LYS A 7 3.89 -10.74 9.90
N TYR A 8 2.84 -11.10 10.60
CA TYR A 8 1.83 -12.05 10.15
C TYR A 8 0.46 -11.38 9.98
N GLY A 9 -0.09 -11.44 8.76
CA GLY A 9 -1.42 -10.91 8.44
C GLY A 9 -2.55 -11.76 9.03
N GLY A 10 -3.77 -11.22 9.03
CA GLY A 10 -4.95 -11.88 9.60
C GLY A 10 -5.23 -13.25 8.99
N THR A 11 -5.00 -13.43 7.69
CA THR A 11 -5.11 -14.72 7.02
C THR A 11 -4.10 -15.74 7.53
N SER A 12 -2.90 -15.29 7.92
CA SER A 12 -1.85 -16.15 8.46
C SER A 12 -2.14 -16.68 9.88
N VAL A 13 -3.02 -16.01 10.63
CA VAL A 13 -3.42 -16.35 11.99
C VAL A 13 -4.92 -16.65 12.11
N GLY A 14 -5.62 -16.84 10.99
CA GLY A 14 -7.08 -16.93 10.92
C GLY A 14 -7.72 -18.16 11.59
N THR A 15 -6.94 -19.17 11.93
CA THR A 15 -7.37 -20.38 12.66
C THR A 15 -6.30 -20.82 13.64
N LEU A 16 -6.67 -21.66 14.63
CA LEU A 16 -5.70 -22.20 15.59
C LEU A 16 -4.60 -23.02 14.91
N ASP A 17 -4.89 -23.74 13.83
CA ASP A 17 -3.88 -24.50 13.07
C ASP A 17 -2.91 -23.55 12.36
N ARG A 18 -3.39 -22.45 11.83
CA ARG A 18 -2.52 -21.40 11.25
C ARG A 18 -1.64 -20.74 12.31
N ILE A 19 -2.18 -20.52 13.51
CA ILE A 19 -1.40 -20.03 14.66
C ILE A 19 -0.29 -21.00 15.03
N ARG A 20 -0.55 -22.32 15.06
CA ARG A 20 0.47 -23.36 15.27
C ARG A 20 1.55 -23.33 14.16
N ASN A 21 1.16 -23.12 12.90
CA ASN A 21 2.10 -22.99 11.79
C ASN A 21 2.98 -21.73 11.93
N VAL A 22 2.40 -20.60 12.35
CA VAL A 22 3.15 -19.37 12.66
C VAL A 22 4.15 -19.63 13.79
N ALA A 23 3.72 -20.26 14.90
CA ALA A 23 4.60 -20.60 16.02
C ALA A 23 5.74 -21.53 15.57
N ALA A 24 5.46 -22.54 14.75
CA ALA A 24 6.48 -23.45 14.21
C ALA A 24 7.50 -22.71 13.32
N ARG A 25 7.06 -21.74 12.52
CA ARG A 25 7.97 -20.91 11.70
C ARG A 25 8.84 -19.99 12.57
N LEU A 26 8.27 -19.34 13.57
CA LEU A 26 9.02 -18.51 14.53
C LEU A 26 10.07 -19.38 15.25
N LYS A 27 9.70 -20.58 15.66
CA LYS A 27 10.63 -21.53 16.29
C LYS A 27 11.79 -21.89 15.34
N ARG A 28 11.51 -22.25 14.08
CA ARG A 28 12.57 -22.53 13.09
C ARG A 28 13.53 -21.36 12.92
N THR A 29 13.00 -20.12 12.87
CA THR A 29 13.85 -18.91 12.75
C THR A 29 14.73 -18.73 13.97
N ARG A 30 14.19 -18.99 15.15
CA ARG A 30 14.93 -18.93 16.43
C ARG A 30 15.98 -20.03 16.53
N ASP A 31 15.60 -21.27 16.19
CA ASP A 31 16.50 -22.45 16.23
C ASP A 31 17.67 -22.30 15.24
N ALA A 32 17.51 -21.51 14.19
CA ALA A 32 18.59 -21.13 13.28
C ALA A 32 19.58 -20.08 13.87
N GLY A 33 19.46 -19.74 15.15
CA GLY A 33 20.37 -18.86 15.88
C GLY A 33 20.02 -17.38 15.78
N ASN A 34 18.79 -17.00 15.40
CA ASN A 34 18.37 -15.60 15.27
C ASN A 34 17.56 -15.14 16.49
N GLN A 35 17.56 -13.83 16.75
CA GLN A 35 16.54 -13.19 17.58
C GLN A 35 15.29 -12.91 16.73
N VAL A 36 14.10 -13.09 17.29
CA VAL A 36 12.84 -12.96 16.55
C VAL A 36 11.82 -12.13 17.31
N VAL A 37 11.24 -11.17 16.60
CA VAL A 37 10.07 -10.42 17.04
C VAL A 37 8.94 -10.68 16.05
N ALA A 38 7.84 -11.24 16.51
CA ALA A 38 6.62 -11.39 15.72
C ALA A 38 5.72 -10.17 15.90
N VAL A 39 5.20 -9.60 14.81
CA VAL A 39 4.11 -8.62 14.83
C VAL A 39 2.88 -9.26 14.22
N VAL A 40 1.78 -9.30 14.94
CA VAL A 40 0.60 -10.09 14.57
C VAL A 40 -0.63 -9.21 14.41
N SER A 41 -1.37 -9.42 13.32
CA SER A 41 -2.68 -8.81 13.09
C SER A 41 -3.78 -9.56 13.84
N ALA A 42 -4.95 -8.96 13.97
CA ALA A 42 -6.16 -9.69 14.37
C ALA A 42 -6.43 -10.88 13.43
N MET A 43 -7.05 -11.92 13.93
CA MET A 43 -7.50 -13.07 13.12
C MET A 43 -8.45 -12.58 12.03
N SER A 44 -8.42 -13.24 10.88
CA SER A 44 -9.28 -12.88 9.73
C SER A 44 -10.75 -12.80 10.13
N GLY A 45 -11.40 -11.67 9.76
CA GLY A 45 -12.82 -11.39 10.05
C GLY A 45 -13.10 -10.82 11.45
N ILE A 46 -12.15 -10.87 12.40
CA ILE A 46 -12.36 -10.33 13.75
C ILE A 46 -12.58 -8.83 13.72
N THR A 47 -11.71 -8.08 13.05
CA THR A 47 -11.84 -6.61 12.95
C THR A 47 -13.18 -6.19 12.35
N ASP A 48 -13.60 -6.85 11.26
CA ASP A 48 -14.90 -6.58 10.61
C ASP A 48 -16.07 -6.94 11.54
N GLY A 49 -15.95 -8.04 12.29
CA GLY A 49 -16.94 -8.44 13.30
C GLY A 49 -17.08 -7.41 14.42
N LEU A 50 -15.96 -6.87 14.92
CA LEU A 50 -15.94 -5.83 15.95
C LEU A 50 -16.57 -4.52 15.44
N ILE A 51 -16.28 -4.11 14.20
CA ILE A 51 -16.91 -2.94 13.56
C ILE A 51 -18.42 -3.16 13.43
N LYS A 52 -18.82 -4.36 13.00
CA LYS A 52 -20.24 -4.71 12.87
C LYS A 52 -20.97 -4.62 14.20
N MET A 53 -20.42 -5.20 15.28
CA MET A 53 -21.00 -5.09 16.63
C MET A 53 -21.16 -3.63 17.09
N ALA A 54 -20.15 -2.79 16.84
CA ALA A 54 -20.24 -1.36 17.19
C ALA A 54 -21.37 -0.67 16.44
N ARG A 55 -21.53 -0.97 15.14
CA ARG A 55 -22.59 -0.38 14.29
C ARG A 55 -23.99 -0.92 14.60
N GLU A 56 -24.12 -2.14 15.07
CA GLU A 56 -25.39 -2.70 15.55
C GLU A 56 -25.84 -2.03 16.86
N LEU A 57 -24.89 -1.56 17.67
CA LEU A 57 -25.17 -0.85 18.92
C LEU A 57 -25.53 0.64 18.68
N THR A 58 -24.88 1.30 17.71
CA THR A 58 -25.10 2.72 17.38
C THR A 58 -24.69 3.01 15.93
N GLU A 59 -25.46 3.86 15.23
CA GLU A 59 -25.15 4.26 13.86
C GLU A 59 -23.83 5.04 13.75
N ASN A 60 -23.47 5.80 14.80
CA ASN A 60 -22.28 6.63 14.84
C ASN A 60 -21.43 6.30 16.09
N PRO A 61 -20.70 5.18 16.11
CA PRO A 61 -19.85 4.83 17.23
C PRO A 61 -18.73 5.87 17.41
N SER A 62 -18.46 6.25 18.65
CA SER A 62 -17.35 7.14 18.97
C SER A 62 -16.03 6.51 18.48
N GLU A 63 -15.24 7.24 17.71
CA GLU A 63 -13.96 6.75 17.17
C GLU A 63 -12.98 6.34 18.28
N ARG A 64 -13.02 7.03 19.44
CA ARG A 64 -12.22 6.69 20.62
C ARG A 64 -12.58 5.32 21.17
N GLU A 65 -13.87 5.00 21.31
CA GLU A 65 -14.31 3.68 21.81
C GLU A 65 -14.11 2.59 20.74
N LEU A 66 -14.22 2.99 19.47
CA LEU A 66 -13.92 2.07 18.37
C LEU A 66 -12.44 1.66 18.37
N ASP A 67 -11.51 2.56 18.64
CA ASP A 67 -10.09 2.22 18.82
C ASP A 67 -9.86 1.20 19.94
N VAL A 68 -10.51 1.39 21.09
CA VAL A 68 -10.43 0.46 22.22
C VAL A 68 -10.94 -0.91 21.82
N LEU A 69 -12.11 -0.97 21.16
CA LEU A 69 -12.74 -2.20 20.72
C LEU A 69 -11.87 -2.94 19.68
N LEU A 70 -11.41 -2.24 18.65
CA LEU A 70 -10.64 -2.84 17.57
C LEU A 70 -9.29 -3.38 18.04
N ALA A 71 -8.61 -2.67 18.97
CA ALA A 71 -7.34 -3.10 19.52
C ALA A 71 -7.39 -4.48 20.24
N THR A 72 -8.57 -4.93 20.65
CA THR A 72 -8.74 -6.25 21.31
C THR A 72 -8.48 -7.41 20.35
N GLY A 73 -8.69 -7.22 19.05
CA GLY A 73 -8.46 -8.27 18.04
C GLY A 73 -7.02 -8.74 18.00
N GLU A 74 -6.07 -7.82 17.96
CA GLU A 74 -4.63 -8.13 17.98
C GLU A 74 -4.21 -8.67 19.36
N GLN A 75 -4.78 -8.17 20.44
CA GLN A 75 -4.49 -8.68 21.80
C GLN A 75 -4.86 -10.16 21.96
N GLN A 76 -5.97 -10.57 21.34
CA GLN A 76 -6.35 -11.98 21.27
C GLN A 76 -5.29 -12.79 20.49
N SER A 77 -4.90 -12.32 19.33
CA SER A 77 -3.96 -13.02 18.46
C SER A 77 -2.58 -13.20 19.09
N ILE A 78 -2.02 -12.15 19.72
CA ILE A 78 -0.68 -12.21 20.34
C ILE A 78 -0.66 -13.21 21.50
N ALA A 79 -1.72 -13.26 22.31
CA ALA A 79 -1.81 -14.20 23.42
C ALA A 79 -1.82 -15.65 22.90
N LEU A 80 -2.62 -15.95 21.88
CA LEU A 80 -2.70 -17.29 21.29
C LEU A 80 -1.38 -17.74 20.65
N VAL A 81 -0.68 -16.82 19.93
CA VAL A 81 0.64 -17.13 19.35
C VAL A 81 1.68 -17.36 20.44
N ALA A 82 1.70 -16.53 21.51
CA ALA A 82 2.61 -16.72 22.63
C ALA A 82 2.39 -18.07 23.34
N MET A 83 1.13 -18.45 23.61
CA MET A 83 0.78 -19.76 24.18
C MET A 83 1.28 -20.91 23.28
N ALA A 84 1.09 -20.81 21.96
CA ALA A 84 1.54 -21.84 21.03
C ALA A 84 3.08 -21.97 21.00
N LEU A 85 3.82 -20.86 21.16
CA LEU A 85 5.28 -20.87 21.28
C LEU A 85 5.73 -21.50 22.61
N GLN A 86 5.08 -21.16 23.71
CA GLN A 86 5.36 -21.73 25.04
C GLN A 86 5.13 -23.23 25.08
N GLU A 87 4.06 -23.73 24.45
CA GLU A 87 3.79 -25.16 24.29
C GLU A 87 4.91 -25.89 23.51
N MET A 88 5.61 -25.17 22.61
CA MET A 88 6.76 -25.70 21.89
C MET A 88 8.09 -25.54 22.66
N GLY A 89 8.03 -25.15 23.94
CA GLY A 89 9.21 -24.98 24.81
C GLY A 89 9.99 -23.67 24.55
N MET A 90 9.39 -22.68 23.91
CA MET A 90 10.03 -21.37 23.71
C MET A 90 9.65 -20.40 24.82
N ASP A 91 10.62 -19.64 25.33
CA ASP A 91 10.32 -18.50 26.22
C ASP A 91 9.80 -17.33 25.36
N ALA A 92 8.46 -17.19 25.31
CA ALA A 92 7.76 -16.20 24.52
C ALA A 92 6.87 -15.32 25.39
N VAL A 93 6.81 -14.02 25.05
CA VAL A 93 5.97 -13.04 25.74
C VAL A 93 5.19 -12.21 24.74
N SER A 94 3.89 -12.05 24.98
CA SER A 94 3.03 -11.16 24.21
C SER A 94 3.03 -9.75 24.81
N ILE A 95 3.11 -8.74 23.96
CA ILE A 95 3.08 -7.33 24.37
C ILE A 95 2.17 -6.51 23.47
N THR A 96 1.43 -5.59 24.08
CA THR A 96 0.57 -4.63 23.39
C THR A 96 1.38 -3.50 22.74
N GLY A 97 0.77 -2.69 21.88
CA GLY A 97 1.42 -1.52 21.30
C GLY A 97 1.94 -0.53 22.36
N ARG A 98 1.22 -0.38 23.48
CA ARG A 98 1.69 0.40 24.64
C ARG A 98 2.98 -0.16 25.22
N GLN A 99 3.03 -1.45 25.50
CA GLN A 99 4.20 -2.13 26.06
C GLN A 99 5.38 -2.15 25.08
N ALA A 100 5.09 -2.19 23.77
CA ALA A 100 6.11 -2.02 22.72
C ALA A 100 6.60 -0.58 22.56
N GLY A 101 6.07 0.36 23.35
CA GLY A 101 6.49 1.77 23.34
C GLY A 101 6.05 2.54 22.10
N ILE A 102 4.94 2.14 21.45
CA ILE A 102 4.44 2.82 20.26
C ILE A 102 3.58 4.01 20.65
N PHE A 103 4.15 5.22 20.54
CA PHE A 103 3.43 6.46 20.76
C PHE A 103 2.85 7.01 19.46
N THR A 104 1.61 7.49 19.54
CA THR A 104 0.84 7.93 18.37
C THR A 104 0.29 9.34 18.54
N THR A 105 -0.02 9.97 17.42
CA THR A 105 -0.70 11.27 17.33
C THR A 105 -1.75 11.25 16.22
N GLY A 106 -2.57 12.29 16.14
CA GLY A 106 -3.63 12.43 15.12
C GLY A 106 -5.00 12.05 15.63
N SER A 107 -5.90 11.74 14.71
CA SER A 107 -7.27 11.35 15.00
C SER A 107 -7.38 9.88 15.40
N HIS A 108 -8.39 9.54 16.19
CA HIS A 108 -8.77 8.14 16.42
C HIS A 108 -9.02 7.41 15.10
N THR A 109 -8.85 6.10 15.07
CA THR A 109 -8.95 5.20 13.91
C THR A 109 -7.93 5.43 12.78
N ARG A 110 -7.19 6.55 12.82
CA ARG A 110 -6.19 6.97 11.82
C ARG A 110 -4.89 7.47 12.46
N GLY A 111 -4.52 6.90 13.60
CA GLY A 111 -3.31 7.27 14.34
C GLY A 111 -2.04 7.24 13.47
N ARG A 112 -1.10 8.14 13.77
CA ARG A 112 0.22 8.18 13.15
C ARG A 112 1.26 7.91 14.22
N ILE A 113 2.26 7.09 13.91
CA ILE A 113 3.38 6.85 14.83
C ILE A 113 4.16 8.16 14.98
N LEU A 114 4.21 8.66 16.22
CA LEU A 114 4.95 9.86 16.60
C LEU A 114 6.38 9.51 17.00
N ASN A 115 6.51 8.52 17.87
CA ASN A 115 7.77 8.05 18.42
C ASN A 115 7.64 6.60 18.87
N MET A 116 8.78 5.94 19.11
CA MET A 116 8.83 4.58 19.63
C MET A 116 9.96 4.45 20.65
N ASP A 117 9.64 3.90 21.84
CA ASP A 117 10.62 3.53 22.86
C ASP A 117 10.82 2.01 22.88
N PRO A 118 11.92 1.48 22.33
CA PRO A 118 12.18 0.05 22.28
C PRO A 118 12.74 -0.55 23.57
N SER A 119 12.89 0.21 24.65
CA SER A 119 13.64 -0.20 25.85
C SER A 119 13.13 -1.49 26.46
N LEU A 120 11.80 -1.65 26.62
CA LEU A 120 11.19 -2.87 27.15
C LEU A 120 11.40 -4.06 26.22
N MET A 121 11.27 -3.85 24.92
CA MET A 121 11.49 -4.91 23.92
C MET A 121 12.95 -5.38 23.93
N ARG A 122 13.91 -4.46 24.03
CA ARG A 122 15.34 -4.81 24.12
C ARG A 122 15.62 -5.63 25.36
N GLY A 123 15.10 -5.23 26.54
CA GLY A 123 15.25 -5.99 27.77
C GLY A 123 14.79 -7.45 27.62
N PHE A 124 13.62 -7.68 27.04
CA PHE A 124 13.15 -9.04 26.79
C PHE A 124 14.01 -9.81 25.77
N LEU A 125 14.50 -9.16 24.73
CA LEU A 125 15.40 -9.80 23.75
C LEU A 125 16.74 -10.15 24.36
N ASP A 126 17.28 -9.30 25.23
CA ASP A 126 18.53 -9.54 25.97
C ASP A 126 18.37 -10.70 26.97
N ASP A 127 17.18 -10.86 27.57
CA ASP A 127 16.80 -12.03 28.38
C ASP A 127 16.59 -13.31 27.54
N GLY A 128 16.76 -13.23 26.23
CA GLY A 128 16.61 -14.38 25.33
C GLY A 128 15.17 -14.72 24.94
N LYS A 129 14.18 -13.87 25.24
CA LYS A 129 12.76 -14.13 24.93
C LYS A 129 12.43 -13.87 23.46
N THR A 130 11.39 -14.56 23.00
CA THR A 130 10.74 -14.27 21.71
C THR A 130 9.56 -13.34 21.96
N LEU A 131 9.52 -12.21 21.25
CA LEU A 131 8.44 -11.23 21.41
C LEU A 131 7.31 -11.47 20.42
N VAL A 132 6.06 -11.32 20.92
CA VAL A 132 4.85 -11.30 20.08
C VAL A 132 4.13 -9.98 20.32
N VAL A 133 4.24 -9.06 19.37
CA VAL A 133 3.76 -7.68 19.45
C VAL A 133 2.41 -7.55 18.76
N ALA A 134 1.45 -6.91 19.42
CA ALA A 134 0.19 -6.54 18.80
C ALA A 134 0.42 -5.47 17.72
N GLY A 135 0.13 -5.80 16.47
CA GLY A 135 0.11 -4.83 15.39
C GLY A 135 -1.03 -3.83 15.50
N PHE A 136 -1.10 -2.88 14.57
CA PHE A 136 -2.24 -1.98 14.35
C PHE A 136 -2.53 -0.96 15.45
N GLN A 137 -1.90 -1.01 16.62
CA GLN A 137 -2.22 -0.20 17.79
C GLN A 137 -1.02 0.49 18.43
N GLY A 138 -1.25 1.64 19.03
CA GLY A 138 -0.34 2.36 19.90
C GLY A 138 -1.12 3.17 20.92
N ILE A 139 -0.46 4.10 21.59
CA ILE A 139 -1.08 5.00 22.56
C ILE A 139 -0.73 6.46 22.26
N THR A 140 -1.65 7.35 22.58
CA THR A 140 -1.33 8.78 22.65
C THR A 140 -0.43 9.09 23.86
N PRO A 141 0.22 10.27 23.92
CA PRO A 141 0.93 10.70 25.11
C PRO A 141 0.08 10.70 26.40
N ASN A 142 -1.24 10.86 26.25
CA ASN A 142 -2.20 10.81 27.38
C ASN A 142 -2.63 9.38 27.74
N GLY A 143 -2.06 8.36 27.11
CA GLY A 143 -2.34 6.95 27.37
C GLY A 143 -3.60 6.39 26.70
N MET A 144 -4.26 7.13 25.81
CA MET A 144 -5.42 6.64 25.05
C MET A 144 -4.97 5.69 23.93
N ILE A 145 -5.72 4.63 23.73
CA ILE A 145 -5.47 3.69 22.62
C ILE A 145 -5.79 4.39 21.30
N HIS A 146 -4.89 4.25 20.33
CA HIS A 146 -5.09 4.61 18.93
C HIS A 146 -4.87 3.42 18.03
N THR A 147 -5.74 3.20 17.06
CA THR A 147 -5.46 2.31 15.94
C THR A 147 -4.85 3.08 14.76
N LEU A 148 -4.03 2.39 13.98
CA LEU A 148 -3.22 2.99 12.92
C LEU A 148 -3.90 3.02 11.55
N GLY A 149 -5.13 2.53 11.45
CA GLY A 149 -5.86 2.42 10.19
C GLY A 149 -5.36 1.28 9.29
N ARG A 150 -5.79 1.27 8.02
CA ARG A 150 -5.42 0.21 7.06
C ARG A 150 -3.91 0.04 6.93
N GLY A 151 -3.43 -1.22 6.89
CA GLY A 151 -2.01 -1.53 6.86
C GLY A 151 -1.26 -1.23 8.15
N GLY A 152 -1.97 -0.93 9.25
CA GLY A 152 -1.37 -0.57 10.53
C GLY A 152 -0.44 -1.63 11.11
N SER A 153 -0.69 -2.93 10.88
CA SER A 153 0.20 -3.99 11.34
C SER A 153 1.51 -4.05 10.52
N ASP A 154 1.46 -3.76 9.21
CA ASP A 154 2.67 -3.65 8.37
C ASP A 154 3.51 -2.46 8.84
N LEU A 155 2.85 -1.31 9.09
CA LEU A 155 3.49 -0.12 9.64
C LEU A 155 4.10 -0.40 11.02
N THR A 156 3.41 -1.13 11.90
CA THR A 156 3.92 -1.55 13.22
C THR A 156 5.20 -2.37 13.06
N ALA A 157 5.22 -3.36 12.16
CA ALA A 157 6.38 -4.21 11.95
C ALA A 157 7.60 -3.43 11.45
N ILE A 158 7.40 -2.56 10.48
CA ILE A 158 8.46 -1.67 9.96
C ILE A 158 8.97 -0.73 11.08
N ALA A 159 8.08 -0.16 11.89
CA ALA A 159 8.47 0.71 13.00
C ALA A 159 9.24 -0.04 14.10
N VAL A 160 8.81 -1.26 14.44
CA VAL A 160 9.53 -2.14 15.37
C VAL A 160 10.91 -2.48 14.81
N ALA A 161 11.01 -2.83 13.52
CA ALA A 161 12.28 -3.12 12.86
C ALA A 161 13.22 -1.90 12.89
N ALA A 162 12.71 -0.71 12.60
CA ALA A 162 13.48 0.53 12.67
C ALA A 162 14.01 0.81 14.09
N ALA A 163 13.13 0.75 15.10
CA ALA A 163 13.46 1.07 16.49
C ALA A 163 14.47 0.07 17.09
N LEU A 164 14.34 -1.20 16.75
CA LEU A 164 15.25 -2.27 17.19
C LEU A 164 16.51 -2.37 16.32
N LYS A 165 16.57 -1.68 15.18
CA LYS A 165 17.62 -1.82 14.16
C LYS A 165 17.75 -3.28 13.71
N ALA A 166 16.63 -3.88 13.34
CA ALA A 166 16.58 -5.26 12.86
C ALA A 166 17.32 -5.40 11.52
N ASP A 167 17.93 -6.56 11.30
CA ASP A 167 18.65 -6.85 10.06
C ASP A 167 17.70 -6.98 8.86
N VAL A 168 16.49 -7.52 9.11
CA VAL A 168 15.42 -7.60 8.09
C VAL A 168 14.04 -7.62 8.75
N CYS A 169 13.06 -7.00 8.05
CA CYS A 169 11.66 -7.12 8.38
C CYS A 169 10.96 -8.00 7.33
N GLN A 170 10.32 -9.09 7.74
CA GLN A 170 9.59 -9.98 6.83
C GLN A 170 8.08 -9.74 6.96
N ILE A 171 7.45 -9.34 5.86
CA ILE A 171 6.00 -9.18 5.76
C ILE A 171 5.43 -10.48 5.17
N LEU A 172 4.92 -11.34 6.06
CA LEU A 172 4.38 -12.64 5.70
C LEU A 172 2.87 -12.50 5.45
N THR A 173 2.46 -12.81 4.21
CA THR A 173 1.10 -12.64 3.71
C THR A 173 0.66 -13.88 2.91
N ASP A 174 -0.43 -13.82 2.19
CA ASP A 174 -0.96 -14.90 1.33
C ASP A 174 -0.38 -14.93 -0.08
N VAL A 175 0.45 -13.92 -0.44
CA VAL A 175 1.22 -13.90 -1.69
C VAL A 175 2.71 -14.12 -1.40
N ASP A 176 3.44 -14.71 -2.35
CA ASP A 176 4.85 -15.07 -2.13
C ASP A 176 5.85 -14.03 -2.68
N GLY A 177 5.38 -12.79 -2.88
CA GLY A 177 6.22 -11.66 -3.28
C GLY A 177 5.47 -10.61 -4.08
N VAL A 178 6.22 -9.68 -4.66
CA VAL A 178 5.76 -8.67 -5.60
C VAL A 178 6.01 -9.19 -7.01
N TYR A 179 5.01 -9.05 -7.89
CA TYR A 179 5.06 -9.53 -9.25
C TYR A 179 5.09 -8.37 -10.25
N THR A 180 5.55 -8.64 -11.46
CA THR A 180 5.53 -7.67 -12.58
C THR A 180 4.13 -7.21 -12.97
N CYS A 181 3.10 -7.98 -12.63
CA CYS A 181 1.67 -7.63 -12.61
C CYS A 181 0.94 -8.62 -11.70
N ASP A 182 -0.34 -8.39 -11.40
CA ASP A 182 -1.16 -9.38 -10.69
C ASP A 182 -1.25 -10.69 -11.51
N PRO A 183 -0.76 -11.83 -11.01
CA PRO A 183 -0.79 -13.10 -11.77
C PRO A 183 -2.20 -13.63 -12.06
N ARG A 184 -3.21 -13.13 -11.37
CA ARG A 184 -4.63 -13.44 -11.67
C ARG A 184 -5.11 -12.73 -12.94
N VAL A 185 -4.47 -11.64 -13.34
CA VAL A 185 -4.78 -10.84 -14.54
C VAL A 185 -3.82 -11.20 -15.68
N VAL A 186 -2.54 -11.35 -15.35
CA VAL A 186 -1.45 -11.67 -16.28
C VAL A 186 -0.79 -12.97 -15.82
N PRO A 187 -1.22 -14.15 -16.32
CA PRO A 187 -0.77 -15.45 -15.81
C PRO A 187 0.74 -15.71 -15.94
N ASN A 188 1.40 -15.05 -16.89
CA ASN A 188 2.86 -15.09 -17.09
C ASN A 188 3.61 -13.98 -16.34
N ALA A 189 2.94 -13.27 -15.42
CA ALA A 189 3.61 -12.31 -14.56
C ALA A 189 4.69 -13.00 -13.71
N ARG A 190 5.86 -12.39 -13.67
CA ARG A 190 7.04 -12.91 -12.98
C ARG A 190 7.19 -12.29 -11.60
N LYS A 191 7.59 -13.09 -10.62
CA LYS A 191 7.95 -12.59 -9.29
C LYS A 191 9.27 -11.82 -9.37
N LEU A 192 9.31 -10.66 -8.73
CA LEU A 192 10.50 -9.82 -8.62
C LEU A 192 11.38 -10.33 -7.46
N PRO A 193 12.69 -10.53 -7.65
CA PRO A 193 13.59 -10.85 -6.53
C PRO A 193 13.78 -9.65 -5.62
N GLU A 194 13.80 -8.45 -6.19
CA GLU A 194 13.96 -7.18 -5.49
C GLU A 194 13.22 -6.04 -6.20
N ILE A 195 12.91 -5.00 -5.44
CA ILE A 195 12.27 -3.77 -5.92
C ILE A 195 12.74 -2.60 -5.05
N SER A 196 12.89 -1.40 -5.65
CA SER A 196 13.22 -0.21 -4.86
C SER A 196 12.03 0.30 -4.06
N TYR A 197 12.28 1.08 -2.98
CA TYR A 197 11.20 1.70 -2.22
C TYR A 197 10.31 2.58 -3.10
N ASP A 198 10.90 3.33 -4.06
CA ASP A 198 10.14 4.23 -4.94
C ASP A 198 9.24 3.46 -5.89
N GLU A 199 9.74 2.40 -6.52
CA GLU A 199 8.92 1.52 -7.37
C GLU A 199 7.83 0.83 -6.56
N MET A 200 8.15 0.32 -5.37
CA MET A 200 7.17 -0.32 -4.49
C MET A 200 6.08 0.66 -4.04
N LEU A 201 6.46 1.92 -3.73
CA LEU A 201 5.54 2.98 -3.36
C LEU A 201 4.59 3.31 -4.50
N GLU A 202 5.12 3.48 -5.73
CA GLU A 202 4.31 3.73 -6.91
C GLU A 202 3.37 2.57 -7.24
N MET A 203 3.84 1.32 -7.13
CA MET A 203 2.98 0.15 -7.33
C MET A 203 1.89 0.06 -6.25
N ALA A 204 2.23 0.32 -4.98
CA ALA A 204 1.27 0.30 -3.87
C ALA A 204 0.20 1.40 -4.02
N SER A 205 0.59 2.60 -4.46
CA SER A 205 -0.32 3.74 -4.70
C SER A 205 -1.16 3.58 -5.96
N SER A 206 -0.72 2.74 -6.90
CA SER A 206 -1.36 2.51 -8.20
C SER A 206 -2.19 1.23 -8.26
N GLY A 207 -2.58 0.66 -7.10
CA GLY A 207 -3.53 -0.45 -7.04
C GLY A 207 -2.94 -1.83 -6.71
N SER A 208 -1.62 -1.97 -6.57
CA SER A 208 -1.02 -3.19 -6.02
C SER A 208 -1.41 -3.32 -4.54
N LYS A 209 -2.21 -4.33 -4.21
CA LYS A 209 -2.75 -4.55 -2.86
C LYS A 209 -1.79 -5.28 -1.92
N VAL A 210 -0.53 -5.45 -2.31
CA VAL A 210 0.46 -6.24 -1.55
C VAL A 210 0.88 -5.51 -0.27
N MET A 211 1.10 -4.19 -0.37
CA MET A 211 1.50 -3.32 0.75
C MET A 211 0.72 -2.02 0.73
N GLN A 212 0.58 -1.40 1.90
CA GLN A 212 0.08 -0.02 1.98
C GLN A 212 1.23 0.97 1.78
N SER A 213 1.05 1.98 0.93
CA SER A 213 2.05 3.01 0.61
C SER A 213 2.67 3.63 1.85
N ARG A 214 1.88 3.92 2.88
CA ARG A 214 2.33 4.48 4.15
C ARG A 214 3.40 3.62 4.85
N SER A 215 3.31 2.30 4.75
CA SER A 215 4.30 1.38 5.34
C SER A 215 5.61 1.41 4.54
N VAL A 216 5.53 1.53 3.22
CA VAL A 216 6.70 1.66 2.33
C VAL A 216 7.40 3.01 2.53
N GLU A 217 6.63 4.12 2.63
CA GLU A 217 7.16 5.44 2.96
C GLU A 217 7.94 5.44 4.29
N PHE A 218 7.38 4.77 5.30
CA PHE A 218 8.03 4.64 6.60
C PHE A 218 9.31 3.82 6.50
N ALA A 219 9.30 2.71 5.77
CA ALA A 219 10.48 1.88 5.54
C ALA A 219 11.58 2.68 4.82
N LYS A 220 11.25 3.41 3.75
CA LYS A 220 12.17 4.30 3.05
C LYS A 220 12.78 5.34 3.97
N LYS A 221 11.93 6.04 4.76
CA LYS A 221 12.37 7.11 5.69
C LYS A 221 13.40 6.63 6.70
N PHE A 222 13.27 5.39 7.18
CA PHE A 222 14.13 4.84 8.23
C PHE A 222 15.15 3.81 7.72
N GLY A 223 15.23 3.59 6.41
CA GLY A 223 16.17 2.65 5.78
C GLY A 223 15.92 1.18 6.18
N VAL A 224 14.67 0.80 6.42
CA VAL A 224 14.33 -0.57 6.82
C VAL A 224 14.21 -1.47 5.61
N ILE A 225 15.15 -2.38 5.43
CA ILE A 225 15.04 -3.43 4.42
C ILE A 225 13.94 -4.39 4.85
N PHE A 226 12.97 -4.65 3.95
CA PHE A 226 11.94 -5.63 4.23
C PHE A 226 11.72 -6.59 3.06
N GLU A 227 11.24 -7.79 3.39
CA GLU A 227 10.93 -8.85 2.43
C GLU A 227 9.44 -9.14 2.45
N VAL A 228 8.79 -9.06 1.30
CA VAL A 228 7.40 -9.53 1.13
C VAL A 228 7.45 -10.98 0.72
N ARG A 229 6.83 -11.88 1.50
CA ARG A 229 6.86 -13.33 1.22
C ARG A 229 5.62 -14.05 1.73
N SER A 230 5.44 -15.28 1.29
CA SER A 230 4.31 -16.10 1.72
C SER A 230 4.46 -16.59 3.16
N SER A 231 3.35 -16.57 3.89
CA SER A 231 3.21 -17.29 5.17
C SER A 231 2.92 -18.79 4.99
N LEU A 232 2.59 -19.22 3.75
CA LEU A 232 2.11 -20.56 3.44
C LEU A 232 3.18 -21.50 2.87
N ASN A 233 4.33 -20.95 2.45
CA ASN A 233 5.46 -21.69 1.93
C ASN A 233 6.78 -21.06 2.38
N ASP A 234 7.92 -21.70 2.08
CA ASP A 234 9.25 -21.23 2.44
C ASP A 234 10.02 -20.63 1.24
N ASN A 235 9.33 -20.36 0.11
CA ASN A 235 9.95 -19.73 -1.06
C ASN A 235 10.53 -18.36 -0.71
N PRO A 236 11.65 -17.95 -1.32
CA PRO A 236 12.15 -16.58 -1.22
C PRO A 236 11.08 -15.58 -1.65
N GLY A 237 10.99 -14.46 -0.94
CA GLY A 237 10.11 -13.37 -1.26
C GLY A 237 10.70 -12.35 -2.23
N THR A 238 10.17 -11.14 -2.18
CA THR A 238 10.70 -9.96 -2.85
C THR A 238 11.32 -9.04 -1.82
N LEU A 239 12.59 -8.70 -1.96
CA LEU A 239 13.26 -7.71 -1.12
C LEU A 239 12.87 -6.29 -1.57
N VAL A 240 12.55 -5.44 -0.59
CA VAL A 240 12.29 -4.01 -0.80
C VAL A 240 13.38 -3.23 -0.06
N LEU A 241 14.15 -2.46 -0.82
CA LEU A 241 15.35 -1.79 -0.33
C LEU A 241 15.61 -0.48 -1.09
N GLU A 242 16.70 0.22 -0.75
CA GLU A 242 17.13 1.42 -1.45
C GLU A 242 17.61 1.06 -2.88
N GLU A 243 17.42 2.00 -3.80
CA GLU A 243 17.88 1.87 -5.18
C GLU A 243 19.41 1.67 -5.23
N HIS A 244 19.87 0.75 -6.07
CA HIS A 244 21.28 0.54 -6.34
C HIS A 244 21.55 0.47 -7.86
N PRO A 245 22.78 0.73 -8.34
CA PRO A 245 23.09 0.92 -9.78
C PRO A 245 22.61 -0.19 -10.71
N ASN A 246 22.58 -1.43 -10.25
CA ASN A 246 22.12 -2.57 -11.07
C ASN A 246 20.60 -2.55 -11.32
N MET A 247 19.82 -1.80 -10.54
CA MET A 247 18.37 -1.72 -10.71
C MET A 247 17.97 -0.81 -11.87
N GLU A 248 18.77 0.19 -12.21
CA GLU A 248 18.50 1.13 -13.33
C GLU A 248 18.49 0.48 -14.71
N ASN A 249 19.12 -0.69 -14.85
CA ASN A 249 19.13 -1.45 -16.11
C ASN A 249 17.76 -2.01 -16.50
N VAL A 250 16.79 -2.02 -15.59
CA VAL A 250 15.43 -2.49 -15.84
C VAL A 250 14.52 -1.29 -16.04
N VAL A 251 14.13 -1.03 -17.30
CA VAL A 251 13.35 0.17 -17.66
C VAL A 251 11.97 0.18 -17.01
N ILE A 252 11.23 -0.94 -17.09
CA ILE A 252 9.93 -1.14 -16.43
C ILE A 252 10.02 -2.33 -15.48
N ARG A 253 9.67 -2.08 -14.23
CA ARG A 253 9.65 -3.09 -13.16
C ARG A 253 8.35 -3.86 -13.13
N GLY A 254 7.23 -3.17 -13.37
CA GLY A 254 5.92 -3.81 -13.34
C GLY A 254 4.78 -2.91 -13.81
N ILE A 255 3.62 -3.57 -13.93
CA ILE A 255 2.35 -2.97 -14.31
C ILE A 255 1.39 -3.10 -13.12
N SER A 256 0.74 -2.02 -12.74
CA SER A 256 -0.33 -2.05 -11.76
C SER A 256 -1.65 -1.56 -12.34
N ILE A 257 -2.74 -2.11 -11.82
CA ILE A 257 -4.11 -1.77 -12.24
C ILE A 257 -4.92 -1.30 -11.05
N GLU A 258 -5.69 -0.26 -11.24
CA GLU A 258 -6.62 0.25 -10.25
C GLU A 258 -8.00 0.40 -10.86
N ARG A 259 -8.93 -0.41 -10.36
CA ARG A 259 -10.33 -0.47 -10.83
C ARG A 259 -11.19 0.53 -10.07
N SER A 260 -12.44 0.64 -10.49
CA SER A 260 -13.46 1.44 -9.81
C SER A 260 -13.05 2.90 -9.68
N GLN A 261 -12.52 3.46 -10.77
CA GLN A 261 -12.21 4.87 -10.87
C GLN A 261 -13.38 5.64 -11.51
N ALA A 262 -13.48 6.91 -11.16
CA ALA A 262 -14.37 7.85 -11.81
C ALA A 262 -13.59 9.12 -12.17
N ARG A 263 -13.98 9.74 -13.27
CA ARG A 263 -13.46 11.01 -13.73
C ARG A 263 -14.50 12.11 -13.54
N VAL A 264 -14.07 13.23 -13.01
CA VAL A 264 -14.83 14.48 -12.99
C VAL A 264 -14.11 15.46 -13.91
N THR A 265 -14.86 16.08 -14.81
CA THR A 265 -14.38 17.14 -15.70
C THR A 265 -15.19 18.38 -15.50
N ILE A 266 -14.55 19.49 -15.21
CA ILE A 266 -15.16 20.81 -15.08
C ILE A 266 -14.69 21.65 -16.26
N THR A 267 -15.62 22.18 -17.01
CA THR A 267 -15.38 23.05 -18.18
C THR A 267 -15.93 24.44 -17.92
N GLY A 268 -15.50 25.43 -18.72
CA GLY A 268 -15.99 26.82 -18.61
C GLY A 268 -15.50 27.55 -17.36
N ILE A 269 -14.37 27.14 -16.80
CA ILE A 269 -13.75 27.79 -15.64
C ILE A 269 -13.06 29.07 -16.12
N PRO A 270 -13.28 30.26 -15.52
CA PRO A 270 -12.48 31.44 -15.80
C PRO A 270 -10.99 31.18 -15.56
N ASP A 271 -10.12 31.56 -16.52
CA ASP A 271 -8.67 31.41 -16.35
C ASP A 271 -8.12 32.57 -15.50
N GLU A 272 -8.41 32.47 -14.19
CA GLU A 272 -8.02 33.46 -13.19
C GLU A 272 -7.22 32.79 -12.06
N PRO A 273 -6.24 33.50 -11.47
CA PRO A 273 -5.52 33.01 -10.32
C PRO A 273 -6.44 32.60 -9.17
N GLY A 274 -6.22 31.40 -8.62
CA GLY A 274 -6.98 30.89 -7.47
C GLY A 274 -8.17 29.99 -7.83
N MET A 275 -8.59 29.89 -9.08
CA MET A 275 -9.76 29.04 -9.45
C MET A 275 -9.52 27.55 -9.16
N SER A 276 -8.34 27.03 -9.52
CA SER A 276 -7.95 25.64 -9.20
C SER A 276 -7.95 25.39 -7.70
N GLY A 277 -7.46 26.37 -6.91
CA GLY A 277 -7.44 26.28 -5.44
C GLY A 277 -8.84 26.19 -4.83
N ARG A 278 -9.81 26.92 -5.36
CA ARG A 278 -11.23 26.88 -4.92
C ARG A 278 -11.88 25.54 -5.21
N ILE A 279 -11.68 25.03 -6.44
CA ILE A 279 -12.26 23.76 -6.89
C ILE A 279 -11.66 22.59 -6.09
N LEU A 280 -10.33 22.48 -6.06
CA LEU A 280 -9.62 21.39 -5.38
C LEU A 280 -9.72 21.52 -3.86
N GLY A 281 -9.86 22.76 -3.33
CA GLY A 281 -10.10 23.02 -1.91
C GLY A 281 -11.41 22.42 -1.43
N ALA A 282 -12.51 22.60 -2.17
CA ALA A 282 -13.80 22.01 -1.84
C ALA A 282 -13.76 20.46 -1.81
N ILE A 283 -12.98 19.85 -2.71
CA ILE A 283 -12.76 18.40 -2.73
C ILE A 283 -11.92 17.96 -1.51
N GLY A 284 -10.89 18.75 -1.16
CA GLY A 284 -10.04 18.49 0.01
C GLY A 284 -10.81 18.61 1.34
N GLU A 285 -11.66 19.64 1.49
CA GLU A 285 -12.54 19.81 2.65
C GLU A 285 -13.56 18.66 2.79
N ALA A 286 -13.95 18.08 1.66
CA ALA A 286 -14.76 16.87 1.62
C ALA A 286 -13.94 15.59 1.91
N GLU A 287 -12.64 15.66 2.24
CA GLU A 287 -11.74 14.53 2.50
C GLU A 287 -11.72 13.48 1.37
N ILE A 288 -11.75 13.95 0.11
CA ILE A 288 -11.67 13.08 -1.08
C ILE A 288 -10.25 13.09 -1.62
N ASN A 289 -9.68 11.91 -1.78
CA ASN A 289 -8.36 11.75 -2.40
C ASN A 289 -8.50 11.79 -3.93
N LEU A 290 -7.71 12.66 -4.56
CA LEU A 290 -7.56 12.73 -6.01
C LEU A 290 -6.27 12.01 -6.41
N ASP A 291 -6.28 11.38 -7.58
CA ASP A 291 -5.12 10.66 -8.11
C ASP A 291 -4.50 11.40 -9.31
N MET A 292 -5.19 11.47 -10.44
CA MET A 292 -4.72 12.21 -11.62
C MET A 292 -5.42 13.55 -11.68
N ILE A 293 -4.67 14.63 -11.83
CA ILE A 293 -5.21 15.99 -12.02
C ILE A 293 -4.61 16.55 -13.30
N VAL A 294 -5.46 16.90 -14.26
CA VAL A 294 -5.07 17.50 -15.55
C VAL A 294 -5.83 18.81 -15.74
N SER A 295 -5.09 19.88 -15.97
CA SER A 295 -5.63 21.21 -16.26
C SER A 295 -5.19 21.66 -17.64
N ASN A 296 -6.13 22.10 -18.46
CA ASN A 296 -5.86 22.67 -19.79
C ASN A 296 -6.58 24.00 -19.92
N ILE A 297 -5.96 24.95 -20.61
CA ILE A 297 -6.58 26.20 -21.02
C ILE A 297 -7.16 25.98 -22.42
N ALA A 298 -8.46 26.21 -22.59
CA ALA A 298 -9.14 26.14 -23.87
C ALA A 298 -9.03 27.50 -24.61
N PRO A 299 -9.27 27.54 -25.91
CA PRO A 299 -9.43 28.82 -26.64
C PRO A 299 -10.51 29.68 -25.95
N ALA A 300 -10.31 30.99 -25.92
CA ALA A 300 -11.16 31.96 -25.25
C ALA A 300 -10.93 32.21 -23.75
N GLY A 301 -9.81 31.78 -23.18
CA GLY A 301 -9.44 32.08 -21.78
C GLY A 301 -10.29 31.35 -20.76
N LEU A 302 -10.83 30.18 -21.13
CA LEU A 302 -11.54 29.30 -20.22
C LEU A 302 -10.68 28.08 -19.93
N ALA A 303 -10.60 27.69 -18.67
CA ALA A 303 -9.90 26.48 -18.25
C ALA A 303 -10.84 25.26 -18.20
N ARG A 304 -10.21 24.09 -18.35
CA ARG A 304 -10.83 22.79 -18.14
C ARG A 304 -9.99 22.01 -17.13
N HIS A 305 -10.62 21.55 -16.07
CA HIS A 305 -9.99 20.66 -15.07
C HIS A 305 -10.61 19.28 -15.15
N SER A 306 -9.77 18.27 -15.22
CA SER A 306 -10.19 16.88 -15.11
C SER A 306 -9.39 16.21 -14.01
N PHE A 307 -10.05 15.42 -13.17
CA PHE A 307 -9.39 14.67 -12.12
C PHE A 307 -10.09 13.34 -11.90
N THR A 308 -9.33 12.36 -11.39
CA THR A 308 -9.83 11.02 -11.08
C THR A 308 -9.87 10.80 -9.58
N MET A 309 -10.81 9.95 -9.16
CA MET A 309 -10.99 9.52 -7.79
C MET A 309 -11.60 8.12 -7.77
N HIS A 310 -11.66 7.50 -6.62
CA HIS A 310 -12.41 6.25 -6.46
C HIS A 310 -13.90 6.49 -6.69
N SER A 311 -14.56 5.60 -7.41
CA SER A 311 -15.98 5.77 -7.82
C SER A 311 -16.97 5.90 -6.65
N SER A 312 -16.64 5.34 -5.47
CA SER A 312 -17.44 5.50 -4.26
C SER A 312 -17.54 6.95 -3.77
N ASP A 313 -16.56 7.80 -4.12
CA ASP A 313 -16.49 9.20 -3.69
C ASP A 313 -17.20 10.17 -4.65
N LEU A 314 -17.65 9.67 -5.81
CA LEU A 314 -18.23 10.49 -6.87
C LEU A 314 -19.44 11.32 -6.39
N GLY A 315 -20.36 10.70 -5.65
CA GLY A 315 -21.53 11.40 -5.12
C GLY A 315 -21.17 12.51 -4.12
N LYS A 316 -20.15 12.24 -3.27
CA LYS A 316 -19.64 13.21 -2.31
C LYS A 316 -18.93 14.37 -3.02
N ALA A 317 -18.15 14.07 -4.07
CA ALA A 317 -17.48 15.06 -4.91
C ALA A 317 -18.49 15.98 -5.63
N GLN A 318 -19.54 15.41 -6.23
CA GLN A 318 -20.60 16.20 -6.88
C GLN A 318 -21.30 17.14 -5.89
N ALA A 319 -21.58 16.68 -4.67
CA ALA A 319 -22.18 17.50 -3.62
C ALA A 319 -21.25 18.67 -3.21
N ALA A 320 -19.96 18.39 -3.02
CA ALA A 320 -18.95 19.40 -2.64
C ALA A 320 -18.71 20.44 -3.75
N LEU A 321 -18.76 20.04 -5.01
CA LEU A 321 -18.55 20.91 -6.15
C LEU A 321 -19.76 21.81 -6.46
N LYS A 322 -20.97 21.39 -6.13
CA LYS A 322 -22.19 22.12 -6.49
C LYS A 322 -22.19 23.61 -6.14
N PRO A 323 -21.83 24.06 -4.91
CA PRO A 323 -21.74 25.47 -4.58
C PRO A 323 -20.66 26.21 -5.37
N VAL A 324 -19.48 25.59 -5.53
CA VAL A 324 -18.37 26.20 -6.25
C VAL A 324 -18.71 26.44 -7.71
N ILE A 325 -19.35 25.47 -8.37
CA ILE A 325 -19.77 25.59 -9.78
C ILE A 325 -20.81 26.70 -9.95
N ALA A 326 -21.75 26.85 -9.01
CA ALA A 326 -22.73 27.92 -9.06
C ALA A 326 -22.08 29.33 -9.02
N GLU A 327 -20.97 29.48 -8.30
CA GLU A 327 -20.22 30.73 -8.21
C GLU A 327 -19.33 31.01 -9.45
N LEU A 328 -18.93 29.97 -10.19
CA LEU A 328 -18.11 30.12 -11.41
C LEU A 328 -18.91 30.69 -12.59
N GLY A 329 -20.22 30.76 -12.49
CA GLY A 329 -21.09 31.35 -13.49
C GLY A 329 -21.71 30.35 -14.48
N PRO A 330 -22.53 30.83 -15.43
CA PRO A 330 -23.40 29.99 -16.25
C PRO A 330 -22.65 29.11 -17.27
N ASN A 331 -21.39 29.41 -17.54
CA ASN A 331 -20.57 28.64 -18.48
C ASN A 331 -19.92 27.43 -17.84
N ALA A 332 -19.83 27.38 -16.51
CA ALA A 332 -19.23 26.27 -15.79
C ALA A 332 -20.15 25.04 -15.82
N LYS A 333 -19.60 23.90 -16.26
CA LYS A 333 -20.30 22.60 -16.31
C LYS A 333 -19.47 21.53 -15.69
N VAL A 334 -20.14 20.59 -15.02
CA VAL A 334 -19.51 19.37 -14.49
C VAL A 334 -19.99 18.18 -15.28
N GLU A 335 -19.08 17.43 -15.81
CA GLU A 335 -19.28 16.14 -16.46
C GLU A 335 -18.63 15.06 -15.61
N THR A 336 -19.30 13.94 -15.46
CA THR A 336 -18.79 12.80 -14.69
C THR A 336 -18.83 11.53 -15.53
N GLU A 337 -17.80 10.73 -15.40
CA GLU A 337 -17.64 9.45 -16.09
C GLU A 337 -17.20 8.40 -15.07
N GLY A 338 -17.96 7.31 -14.99
CA GLY A 338 -17.60 6.12 -14.21
C GLY A 338 -17.21 4.97 -15.13
N GLY A 339 -16.90 3.81 -14.55
CA GLY A 339 -16.55 2.62 -15.31
C GLY A 339 -15.17 2.74 -15.99
N ILE A 340 -14.28 3.55 -15.44
CA ILE A 340 -12.89 3.66 -15.89
C ILE A 340 -11.96 2.99 -14.89
N ALA A 341 -10.82 2.52 -15.39
CA ALA A 341 -9.73 1.99 -14.59
C ALA A 341 -8.41 2.65 -14.98
N LYS A 342 -7.47 2.66 -14.04
CA LYS A 342 -6.12 3.17 -14.26
C LYS A 342 -5.15 2.02 -14.48
N LEU A 343 -4.33 2.12 -15.50
CA LEU A 343 -3.19 1.27 -15.81
C LEU A 343 -1.92 2.07 -15.63
N SER A 344 -0.98 1.56 -14.85
CA SER A 344 0.29 2.23 -14.58
C SER A 344 1.46 1.32 -14.90
N ALA A 345 2.40 1.79 -15.70
CA ALA A 345 3.72 1.19 -15.88
C ALA A 345 4.71 1.90 -14.94
N VAL A 346 5.45 1.13 -14.14
CA VAL A 346 6.36 1.64 -13.10
C VAL A 346 7.76 1.09 -13.30
N GLY A 347 8.77 1.95 -13.19
CA GLY A 347 10.18 1.56 -13.23
C GLY A 347 11.12 2.76 -13.19
N ILE A 348 12.17 2.66 -12.36
CA ILE A 348 13.18 3.72 -12.20
C ILE A 348 14.01 3.94 -13.48
N GLY A 349 14.17 2.91 -14.32
CA GLY A 349 14.91 3.01 -15.58
C GLY A 349 14.27 3.95 -16.62
N MET A 350 13.01 4.36 -16.41
CA MET A 350 12.37 5.37 -17.29
C MET A 350 13.07 6.72 -17.26
N ARG A 351 13.78 7.07 -16.19
CA ARG A 351 14.55 8.32 -16.06
C ARG A 351 15.59 8.48 -17.16
N SER A 352 16.18 7.37 -17.60
CA SER A 352 17.29 7.35 -18.55
C SER A 352 16.92 6.81 -19.95
N HIS A 353 15.68 6.37 -20.16
CA HIS A 353 15.25 5.76 -21.42
C HIS A 353 14.10 6.52 -22.07
N SER A 354 14.30 6.93 -23.32
CA SER A 354 13.25 7.52 -24.15
C SER A 354 12.35 6.45 -24.78
N GLY A 355 11.15 6.82 -25.22
CA GLY A 355 10.27 5.96 -26.00
C GLY A 355 9.37 5.02 -25.18
N VAL A 356 9.48 4.97 -23.84
CA VAL A 356 8.66 4.11 -22.98
C VAL A 356 7.16 4.41 -23.16
N ALA A 357 6.77 5.68 -23.15
CA ALA A 357 5.38 6.07 -23.37
C ALA A 357 4.87 5.63 -24.76
N ALA A 358 5.71 5.78 -25.80
CA ALA A 358 5.35 5.37 -27.16
C ALA A 358 5.12 3.86 -27.24
N THR A 359 5.94 3.04 -26.59
CA THR A 359 5.76 1.57 -26.52
C THR A 359 4.44 1.22 -25.85
N MET A 360 4.15 1.80 -24.69
CA MET A 360 2.88 1.58 -23.97
C MET A 360 1.68 1.96 -24.84
N PHE A 361 1.72 3.13 -25.48
CA PHE A 361 0.59 3.63 -26.27
C PHE A 361 0.41 2.86 -27.59
N LYS A 362 1.50 2.43 -28.23
CA LYS A 362 1.43 1.51 -29.40
C LYS A 362 0.79 0.16 -29.03
N ALA A 363 1.15 -0.40 -27.88
CA ALA A 363 0.57 -1.67 -27.40
C ALA A 363 -0.94 -1.53 -27.17
N LEU A 364 -1.39 -0.47 -26.50
CA LEU A 364 -2.81 -0.19 -26.26
C LEU A 364 -3.55 0.04 -27.57
N GLY A 365 -2.98 0.82 -28.50
CA GLY A 365 -3.56 1.07 -29.82
C GLY A 365 -3.68 -0.19 -30.68
N ALA A 366 -2.68 -1.08 -30.65
CA ALA A 366 -2.73 -2.37 -31.34
C ALA A 366 -3.79 -3.31 -30.78
N ALA A 367 -4.08 -3.21 -29.48
CA ALA A 367 -5.18 -3.92 -28.81
C ALA A 367 -6.55 -3.24 -29.00
N GLY A 368 -6.65 -2.13 -29.75
CA GLY A 368 -7.91 -1.40 -29.95
C GLY A 368 -8.41 -0.65 -28.72
N ILE A 369 -7.55 -0.37 -27.75
CA ILE A 369 -7.91 0.24 -26.46
C ILE A 369 -7.64 1.74 -26.49
N ASN A 370 -8.70 2.54 -26.29
CA ASN A 370 -8.60 3.98 -26.20
C ASN A 370 -8.06 4.43 -24.85
N ILE A 371 -7.25 5.50 -24.88
CA ILE A 371 -6.68 6.15 -23.70
C ILE A 371 -7.52 7.39 -23.36
N GLY A 372 -7.99 7.50 -22.13
CA GLY A 372 -8.75 8.65 -21.65
C GLY A 372 -7.86 9.79 -21.14
N MET A 373 -7.17 9.56 -20.04
CA MET A 373 -6.22 10.52 -19.44
C MET A 373 -4.82 9.90 -19.39
N ILE A 374 -3.82 10.77 -19.43
CA ILE A 374 -2.42 10.38 -19.30
C ILE A 374 -1.80 11.21 -18.18
N SER A 375 -1.03 10.57 -17.32
CA SER A 375 -0.19 11.23 -16.30
C SER A 375 1.18 10.55 -16.29
N THR A 376 2.22 11.33 -16.16
CA THR A 376 3.59 10.83 -16.13
C THR A 376 4.36 11.43 -14.95
N SER A 377 5.25 10.63 -14.37
CA SER A 377 6.30 11.08 -13.45
C SER A 377 7.64 10.53 -13.94
N GLU A 378 8.70 10.73 -13.18
CA GLU A 378 10.03 10.20 -13.51
C GLU A 378 10.08 8.67 -13.59
N ILE A 379 9.21 8.00 -12.84
CA ILE A 379 9.24 6.53 -12.67
C ILE A 379 7.89 5.86 -12.94
N LYS A 380 6.90 6.63 -13.45
CA LYS A 380 5.55 6.10 -13.73
C LYS A 380 4.95 6.75 -14.97
N ILE A 381 4.29 5.93 -15.78
CA ILE A 381 3.34 6.36 -16.81
C ILE A 381 2.00 5.72 -16.46
N ALA A 382 0.98 6.54 -16.25
CA ALA A 382 -0.36 6.10 -15.93
C ALA A 382 -1.36 6.56 -17.00
N VAL A 383 -2.27 5.68 -17.38
CA VAL A 383 -3.37 5.99 -18.30
C VAL A 383 -4.70 5.52 -17.73
N THR A 384 -5.79 6.21 -18.06
CA THR A 384 -7.13 5.68 -17.83
C THR A 384 -7.66 5.01 -19.10
N VAL A 385 -8.32 3.88 -18.90
CA VAL A 385 -8.98 3.09 -19.95
C VAL A 385 -10.38 2.68 -19.47
N ASP A 386 -11.20 2.16 -20.37
CA ASP A 386 -12.48 1.52 -19.98
C ASP A 386 -12.20 0.35 -19.02
N GLU A 387 -12.93 0.29 -17.91
CA GLU A 387 -12.70 -0.72 -16.88
C GLU A 387 -12.91 -2.15 -17.38
N THR A 388 -13.78 -2.35 -18.36
CA THR A 388 -14.01 -3.67 -18.97
C THR A 388 -12.81 -4.18 -19.75
N LEU A 389 -11.94 -3.28 -20.23
CA LEU A 389 -10.75 -3.61 -21.03
C LEU A 389 -9.45 -3.63 -20.21
N ILE A 390 -9.49 -3.35 -18.89
CA ILE A 390 -8.29 -3.18 -18.09
C ILE A 390 -7.37 -4.40 -18.05
N GLU A 391 -7.92 -5.60 -18.07
CA GLU A 391 -7.14 -6.84 -18.06
C GLU A 391 -6.44 -7.08 -19.39
N GLU A 392 -7.13 -6.79 -20.50
CA GLU A 392 -6.54 -6.87 -21.85
C GLU A 392 -5.44 -5.81 -22.01
N ALA A 393 -5.70 -4.58 -21.53
CA ALA A 393 -4.71 -3.52 -21.50
C ALA A 393 -3.46 -3.91 -20.71
N ALA A 394 -3.63 -4.51 -19.54
CA ALA A 394 -2.52 -4.96 -18.70
C ALA A 394 -1.69 -6.05 -19.40
N ARG A 395 -2.33 -7.03 -20.03
CA ARG A 395 -1.65 -8.09 -20.80
C ARG A 395 -0.87 -7.50 -21.98
N ALA A 396 -1.50 -6.67 -22.78
CA ALA A 396 -0.87 -6.06 -23.95
C ALA A 396 0.38 -5.23 -23.59
N VAL A 397 0.29 -4.43 -22.52
CA VAL A 397 1.40 -3.61 -22.05
C VAL A 397 2.50 -4.46 -21.39
N HIS A 398 2.13 -5.48 -20.61
CA HIS A 398 3.07 -6.42 -20.00
C HIS A 398 3.91 -7.16 -21.05
N ASP A 399 3.26 -7.66 -22.10
CA ASP A 399 3.91 -8.36 -23.20
C ASP A 399 4.80 -7.42 -24.02
N ALA A 400 4.34 -6.19 -24.29
CA ALA A 400 5.11 -5.19 -25.04
C ALA A 400 6.42 -4.78 -24.34
N PHE A 401 6.45 -4.84 -23.00
CA PHE A 401 7.67 -4.60 -22.22
C PHE A 401 8.45 -5.89 -21.90
N GLY A 402 8.00 -7.07 -22.34
CA GLY A 402 8.68 -8.35 -22.14
C GLY A 402 8.86 -8.70 -20.66
N LEU A 403 7.89 -8.36 -19.81
CA LEU A 403 8.00 -8.52 -18.35
C LEU A 403 7.88 -9.98 -17.87
N ASP A 404 7.50 -10.89 -18.75
CA ASP A 404 7.51 -12.34 -18.54
C ASP A 404 8.93 -12.91 -18.49
N ARG A 405 9.91 -12.22 -19.08
CA ARG A 405 11.31 -12.68 -19.20
C ARG A 405 12.14 -12.14 -18.06
N SER A 406 13.09 -12.98 -17.58
CA SER A 406 14.10 -12.50 -16.64
C SER A 406 14.98 -11.48 -17.35
N PRO A 407 15.34 -10.34 -16.71
CA PRO A 407 16.34 -9.44 -17.25
C PRO A 407 17.62 -10.26 -17.50
N GLN A 408 18.02 -10.42 -18.75
CA GLN A 408 19.34 -10.96 -19.05
C GLN A 408 20.36 -9.95 -18.56
N SER A 409 21.34 -10.42 -17.82
CA SER A 409 22.49 -9.60 -17.42
C SER A 409 23.13 -8.99 -18.67
N GLY A 410 22.82 -7.72 -18.96
CA GLY A 410 23.47 -6.96 -20.00
C GLY A 410 22.65 -6.50 -21.21
N ILE A 411 21.38 -6.87 -21.35
CA ILE A 411 20.53 -6.33 -22.43
C ILE A 411 19.17 -5.97 -21.82
N GLY A 412 19.09 -4.77 -21.25
CA GLY A 412 17.80 -4.11 -21.06
C GLY A 412 17.14 -3.91 -22.42
N TRP A 413 15.81 -3.80 -22.46
CA TRP A 413 15.06 -3.46 -23.67
C TRP A 413 15.74 -2.26 -24.36
N VAL A 414 16.35 -2.54 -25.50
CA VAL A 414 16.91 -1.52 -26.39
C VAL A 414 15.80 -1.17 -27.36
N ALA A 415 15.39 0.12 -27.37
CA ALA A 415 14.51 0.61 -28.41
C ALA A 415 15.13 0.22 -29.77
N GLN A 416 14.44 -0.62 -30.54
CA GLN A 416 14.84 -0.86 -31.92
C GLN A 416 14.64 0.46 -32.66
N ASP A 417 15.76 1.10 -32.97
CA ASP A 417 15.81 2.22 -33.90
C ASP A 417 15.24 1.76 -35.24
N GLY A 418 14.09 2.34 -35.62
CA GLY A 418 13.40 2.11 -36.88
C GLY A 418 12.63 3.34 -37.26
#